data_623f966b9539ea8cd34845ca2aa87ba9
#
_entry.id   623f966b9539ea8cd34845ca2aa87ba9
#
_cell.length_a   1.000
_cell.length_b   1.000
_cell.length_c   1.000
_cell.angle_alpha   90.00
_cell.angle_beta   90.00
_cell.angle_gamma   90.00
#
_symmetry.space_group_name_H-M   'P 1'
#
loop_
_entity.id
_entity.type
_entity.pdbx_description
1 polymer ?
#
loop_
_entity_poly.entity_id
_entity_poly.type
_entity_poly.pdbx_seq_one_letter_code
_entity_poly.pdbx_strand_id
1 'polypeptide(L)'
;EERWERWFAAVPTVDEPYRAQYYYAWWVMGNNILSPQGYFRRESVAPSKAHYVGAWQWDNYFHALAFRYTDKALAHDQIQFMLDHQLPDGMIPDAVYDEGTITQLEMPVAAAVTKPPIIGWVAMHVYDQTGDEQMLREIYEPLVRWNSWWFGLNDDDSDGIVQYSHPFSSGLDDSPLWDEGVPVEAVDLNTYLCIQMDAMAKMARILGRAHEAAMWRKKSDTLADRMVEHFYDAAAGLFWSQKDHRPIRVLT
;
A
#
# COMPACT_ATOMS: atom_id res chain seq x y z
N GLU A 1 30.58 -5.23 -9.22
CA GLU A 1 31.19 -5.86 -8.03
C GLU A 1 31.01 -4.97 -6.80
N GLU A 2 31.47 -3.73 -6.81
CA GLU A 2 31.38 -2.77 -5.69
C GLU A 2 29.94 -2.52 -5.19
N ARG A 3 28.93 -2.51 -6.07
CA ARG A 3 27.52 -2.35 -5.65
C ARG A 3 27.06 -3.54 -4.81
N TRP A 4 27.40 -4.76 -5.20
CA TRP A 4 27.07 -5.98 -4.46
C TRP A 4 27.81 -6.06 -3.11
N GLU A 5 29.06 -5.65 -3.06
CA GLU A 5 29.82 -5.60 -1.81
C GLU A 5 29.17 -4.65 -0.81
N ARG A 6 28.80 -3.43 -1.25
CA ARG A 6 28.08 -2.46 -0.42
C ARG A 6 26.70 -2.98 -0.01
N TRP A 7 25.99 -3.61 -0.96
CA TRP A 7 24.66 -4.19 -0.72
C TRP A 7 24.68 -5.18 0.45
N PHE A 8 25.52 -6.20 0.36
CA PHE A 8 25.60 -7.22 1.40
C PHE A 8 26.26 -6.75 2.70
N ALA A 9 27.15 -5.77 2.65
CA ALA A 9 27.73 -5.18 3.85
C ALA A 9 26.72 -4.39 4.69
N ALA A 10 25.65 -3.86 4.06
CA ALA A 10 24.62 -3.10 4.72
C ALA A 10 23.43 -3.96 5.21
N VAL A 11 23.33 -5.22 4.80
CA VAL A 11 22.25 -6.13 5.21
C VAL A 11 22.30 -6.37 6.73
N PRO A 12 21.19 -6.18 7.46
CA PRO A 12 21.15 -6.45 8.89
C PRO A 12 21.54 -7.90 9.23
N THR A 13 22.18 -8.10 10.36
CA THR A 13 22.55 -9.44 10.81
C THR A 13 21.34 -10.23 11.31
N VAL A 14 21.39 -11.55 11.13
CA VAL A 14 20.36 -12.48 11.58
C VAL A 14 21.04 -13.72 12.18
N ASP A 15 20.34 -14.44 13.04
CA ASP A 15 20.84 -15.64 13.66
C ASP A 15 21.24 -16.72 12.65
N GLU A 16 22.29 -17.50 12.99
CA GLU A 16 22.95 -18.46 12.09
C GLU A 16 21.98 -19.42 11.37
N PRO A 17 20.96 -20.01 12.02
CA PRO A 17 20.04 -20.93 11.34
C PRO A 17 19.29 -20.34 10.16
N TYR A 18 19.09 -19.01 10.15
CA TYR A 18 18.32 -18.31 9.11
C TYR A 18 19.21 -17.61 8.07
N ARG A 19 20.51 -17.51 8.31
CA ARG A 19 21.45 -16.69 7.54
C ARG A 19 21.41 -16.98 6.05
N ALA A 20 21.50 -18.23 5.66
CA ALA A 20 21.55 -18.62 4.25
C ALA A 20 20.29 -18.17 3.50
N GLN A 21 19.10 -18.45 4.06
CA GLN A 21 17.83 -18.07 3.45
C GLN A 21 17.61 -16.56 3.44
N TYR A 22 18.05 -15.87 4.49
CA TYR A 22 17.93 -14.43 4.61
C TYR A 22 18.79 -13.69 3.58
N TYR A 23 20.07 -14.06 3.43
CA TYR A 23 20.94 -13.48 2.40
C TYR A 23 20.49 -13.84 0.98
N TYR A 24 19.92 -15.02 0.79
CA TYR A 24 19.32 -15.38 -0.49
C TYR A 24 18.14 -14.46 -0.84
N ALA A 25 17.26 -14.14 0.11
CA ALA A 25 16.17 -13.19 -0.11
C ALA A 25 16.70 -11.80 -0.52
N TRP A 26 17.73 -11.29 0.15
CA TRP A 26 18.38 -10.04 -0.23
C TRP A 26 19.01 -10.09 -1.63
N TRP A 27 19.60 -11.22 -2.00
CA TRP A 27 20.13 -11.44 -3.35
C TRP A 27 19.01 -11.42 -4.39
N VAL A 28 17.86 -12.06 -4.11
CA VAL A 28 16.70 -12.05 -5.00
C VAL A 28 16.19 -10.62 -5.21
N MET A 29 15.99 -9.85 -4.13
CA MET A 29 15.57 -8.44 -4.24
C MET A 29 16.54 -7.61 -5.10
N GLY A 30 17.85 -7.73 -4.83
CA GLY A 30 18.86 -7.01 -5.61
C GLY A 30 18.88 -7.39 -7.10
N ASN A 31 18.67 -8.67 -7.42
CA ASN A 31 18.59 -9.12 -8.82
C ASN A 31 17.31 -8.66 -9.54
N ASN A 32 16.26 -8.36 -8.79
CA ASN A 32 14.98 -7.94 -9.34
C ASN A 32 14.85 -6.41 -9.47
N ILE A 33 15.90 -5.66 -9.15
CA ILE A 33 15.94 -4.21 -9.40
C ILE A 33 15.90 -3.97 -10.92
N LEU A 34 14.94 -3.15 -11.33
CA LEU A 34 14.74 -2.66 -12.68
C LEU A 34 15.36 -1.27 -12.81
N SER A 35 16.13 -1.07 -13.87
CA SER A 35 16.70 0.25 -14.17
C SER A 35 15.66 1.19 -14.79
N PRO A 36 15.81 2.51 -14.63
CA PRO A 36 14.94 3.49 -15.28
C PRO A 36 14.93 3.31 -16.80
N GLN A 37 13.72 3.12 -17.36
CA GLN A 37 13.45 3.08 -18.80
C GLN A 37 11.94 3.26 -19.05
N GLY A 38 11.55 3.89 -20.13
CA GLY A 38 10.14 4.10 -20.48
C GLY A 38 9.38 4.78 -19.34
N TYR A 39 8.34 4.13 -18.84
CA TYR A 39 7.58 4.60 -17.67
C TYR A 39 8.33 4.43 -16.35
N PHE A 40 9.37 3.62 -16.28
CA PHE A 40 10.20 3.51 -15.07
C PHE A 40 11.08 4.76 -14.92
N ARG A 41 10.65 5.70 -14.10
CA ARG A 41 11.37 6.96 -13.87
C ARG A 41 12.47 6.84 -12.81
N ARG A 42 12.44 5.77 -12.01
CA ARG A 42 13.36 5.46 -10.91
C ARG A 42 13.72 3.98 -10.92
N GLU A 43 14.71 3.58 -10.13
CA GLU A 43 14.91 2.17 -9.84
C GLU A 43 13.71 1.62 -9.05
N SER A 44 13.21 0.48 -9.46
CA SER A 44 12.12 -0.22 -8.81
C SER A 44 12.40 -1.72 -8.76
N VAL A 45 11.61 -2.49 -8.04
CA VAL A 45 11.79 -3.93 -7.92
C VAL A 45 10.60 -4.65 -8.50
N ALA A 46 10.84 -5.54 -9.46
CA ALA A 46 9.81 -6.48 -9.90
C ALA A 46 9.68 -7.63 -8.88
N PRO A 47 8.46 -8.05 -8.51
CA PRO A 47 8.27 -9.21 -7.64
C PRO A 47 8.85 -10.50 -8.22
N SER A 48 8.87 -10.61 -9.56
CA SER A 48 9.38 -11.77 -10.30
C SER A 48 9.94 -11.34 -11.66
N LYS A 49 10.87 -12.14 -12.20
CA LYS A 49 11.37 -11.96 -13.58
C LYS A 49 10.64 -12.84 -14.62
N ALA A 50 9.66 -13.62 -14.20
CA ALA A 50 8.97 -14.55 -15.10
C ALA A 50 7.51 -14.14 -15.38
N HIS A 51 6.73 -13.82 -14.36
CA HIS A 51 5.30 -13.50 -14.50
C HIS A 51 4.95 -12.09 -14.02
N TYR A 52 5.55 -11.63 -12.93
CA TYR A 52 5.30 -10.31 -12.33
C TYR A 52 6.49 -9.40 -12.65
N VAL A 53 6.66 -9.09 -13.95
CA VAL A 53 7.83 -8.35 -14.48
C VAL A 53 7.71 -6.82 -14.41
N GLY A 54 6.56 -6.31 -14.01
CA GLY A 54 6.34 -4.90 -13.69
C GLY A 54 6.63 -4.58 -12.23
N ALA A 55 6.41 -3.34 -11.84
CA ALA A 55 6.44 -2.88 -10.47
C ALA A 55 5.00 -2.79 -9.92
N TRP A 56 4.65 -3.66 -8.97
CA TRP A 56 3.35 -3.63 -8.31
C TRP A 56 3.35 -2.66 -7.14
N GLN A 57 2.21 -1.99 -6.93
CA GLN A 57 2.08 -0.89 -5.98
C GLN A 57 2.49 -1.30 -4.55
N TRP A 58 1.82 -2.25 -3.95
CA TRP A 58 2.08 -2.60 -2.55
C TRP A 58 3.36 -3.41 -2.35
N ASP A 59 3.77 -4.19 -3.36
CA ASP A 59 5.08 -4.89 -3.38
C ASP A 59 6.23 -3.90 -3.23
N ASN A 60 6.19 -2.78 -3.97
CA ASN A 60 7.17 -1.70 -3.83
C ASN A 60 7.23 -1.15 -2.41
N TYR A 61 6.09 -1.03 -1.75
CA TYR A 61 6.05 -0.56 -0.38
C TYR A 61 6.70 -1.56 0.59
N PHE A 62 6.50 -2.86 0.39
CA PHE A 62 7.20 -3.88 1.16
C PHE A 62 8.71 -3.92 0.85
N HIS A 63 9.13 -3.69 -0.39
CA HIS A 63 10.54 -3.53 -0.75
C HIS A 63 11.16 -2.31 -0.04
N ALA A 64 10.44 -1.18 0.04
CA ALA A 64 10.90 -0.01 0.79
C ALA A 64 11.17 -0.32 2.27
N LEU A 65 10.34 -1.17 2.90
CA LEU A 65 10.56 -1.61 4.28
C LEU A 65 11.86 -2.39 4.46
N ALA A 66 12.28 -3.17 3.46
CA ALA A 66 13.56 -3.84 3.50
C ALA A 66 14.71 -2.83 3.27
N PHE A 67 14.63 -2.04 2.22
CA PHE A 67 15.70 -1.14 1.79
C PHE A 67 16.00 -0.01 2.77
N ARG A 68 15.07 0.37 3.63
CA ARG A 68 15.33 1.38 4.68
C ARG A 68 16.56 1.09 5.54
N TYR A 69 16.98 -0.16 5.64
CA TYR A 69 18.16 -0.58 6.39
C TYR A 69 19.45 -0.51 5.58
N THR A 70 19.39 -0.64 4.26
CA THR A 70 20.57 -0.82 3.39
C THR A 70 20.80 0.36 2.46
N ASP A 71 19.72 0.94 1.91
CA ASP A 71 19.81 2.04 0.95
C ASP A 71 18.56 2.92 1.06
N LYS A 72 18.69 4.02 1.80
CA LYS A 72 17.58 4.95 2.04
C LYS A 72 17.06 5.64 0.78
N ALA A 73 17.92 5.86 -0.22
CA ALA A 73 17.51 6.45 -1.49
C ALA A 73 16.64 5.46 -2.27
N LEU A 74 17.07 4.20 -2.33
CA LEU A 74 16.29 3.14 -2.97
C LEU A 74 14.97 2.89 -2.24
N ALA A 75 14.94 2.97 -0.88
CA ALA A 75 13.70 2.87 -0.12
C ALA A 75 12.71 4.01 -0.45
N HIS A 76 13.22 5.24 -0.56
CA HIS A 76 12.42 6.39 -0.99
C HIS A 76 11.93 6.21 -2.44
N ASP A 77 12.80 5.75 -3.33
CA ASP A 77 12.44 5.51 -4.73
C ASP A 77 11.31 4.49 -4.89
N GLN A 78 11.23 3.43 -4.07
CA GLN A 78 10.12 2.47 -4.14
C GLN A 78 8.77 3.15 -3.84
N ILE A 79 8.73 4.08 -2.91
CA ILE A 79 7.51 4.84 -2.58
C ILE A 79 7.20 5.86 -3.68
N GLN A 80 8.18 6.66 -4.03
CA GLN A 80 8.02 7.76 -4.99
C GLN A 80 7.76 7.25 -6.42
N PHE A 81 8.27 6.07 -6.77
CA PHE A 81 8.03 5.42 -8.05
C PHE A 81 6.52 5.29 -8.36
N MET A 82 5.73 4.84 -7.40
CA MET A 82 4.29 4.70 -7.59
C MET A 82 3.59 6.07 -7.63
N LEU A 83 4.05 7.03 -6.83
CA LEU A 83 3.49 8.39 -6.79
C LEU A 83 3.80 9.20 -8.06
N ASP A 84 4.91 8.92 -8.75
CA ASP A 84 5.24 9.52 -10.06
C ASP A 84 4.19 9.19 -11.14
N HIS A 85 3.35 8.18 -10.89
CA HIS A 85 2.27 7.71 -11.78
C HIS A 85 0.87 7.94 -11.21
N GLN A 86 0.74 8.71 -10.11
CA GLN A 86 -0.56 9.04 -9.55
C GLN A 86 -1.43 9.77 -10.57
N LEU A 87 -2.67 9.31 -10.74
CA LEU A 87 -3.63 9.90 -11.66
C LEU A 87 -4.14 11.26 -11.15
N PRO A 88 -4.71 12.11 -12.04
CA PRO A 88 -5.25 13.42 -11.66
C PRO A 88 -6.34 13.38 -10.59
N ASP A 89 -7.13 12.30 -10.55
CA ASP A 89 -8.17 12.07 -9.53
C ASP A 89 -7.62 11.61 -8.18
N GLY A 90 -6.35 11.27 -8.12
CA GLY A 90 -5.64 10.82 -6.92
C GLY A 90 -5.40 9.32 -6.86
N MET A 91 -5.93 8.52 -7.77
CA MET A 91 -5.68 7.08 -7.82
C MET A 91 -4.20 6.77 -8.05
N ILE A 92 -3.68 5.74 -7.39
CA ILE A 92 -2.36 5.17 -7.65
C ILE A 92 -2.56 3.90 -8.48
N PRO A 93 -1.82 3.70 -9.58
CA PRO A 93 -1.93 2.49 -10.40
C PRO A 93 -1.70 1.20 -9.63
N ASP A 94 -2.32 0.11 -10.05
CA ASP A 94 -2.08 -1.25 -9.54
C ASP A 94 -0.63 -1.69 -9.78
N ALA A 95 -0.17 -1.48 -11.02
CA ALA A 95 1.19 -1.80 -11.46
C ALA A 95 1.67 -0.82 -12.52
N VAL A 96 3.00 -0.73 -12.65
CA VAL A 96 3.68 0.04 -13.70
C VAL A 96 4.61 -0.89 -14.46
N TYR A 97 4.53 -0.83 -15.78
CA TYR A 97 5.45 -1.48 -16.72
C TYR A 97 6.26 -0.42 -17.46
N ASP A 98 7.27 -0.81 -18.23
CA ASP A 98 8.06 0.13 -19.02
C ASP A 98 7.26 0.80 -20.14
N GLU A 99 6.19 0.15 -20.63
CA GLU A 99 5.28 0.67 -21.66
C GLU A 99 4.02 1.36 -21.12
N GLY A 100 3.72 1.28 -19.82
CA GLY A 100 2.52 1.91 -19.27
C GLY A 100 2.14 1.50 -17.86
N THR A 101 0.92 1.86 -17.46
CA THR A 101 0.37 1.60 -16.13
C THR A 101 -0.92 0.76 -16.20
N ILE A 102 -1.14 -0.07 -15.21
CA ILE A 102 -2.40 -0.79 -15.02
C ILE A 102 -3.26 0.00 -14.02
N THR A 103 -4.37 0.52 -14.52
CA THR A 103 -5.32 1.34 -13.74
C THR A 103 -6.75 0.83 -13.85
N GLN A 104 -7.00 -0.07 -14.81
CA GLN A 104 -8.29 -0.70 -15.05
C GLN A 104 -8.10 -2.10 -15.62
N LEU A 105 -8.97 -3.02 -15.25
CA LEU A 105 -9.04 -4.35 -15.83
C LEU A 105 -10.48 -4.67 -16.23
N GLU A 106 -10.63 -5.55 -17.21
CA GLU A 106 -11.92 -6.02 -17.72
C GLU A 106 -12.38 -7.33 -17.04
N MET A 107 -11.45 -8.07 -16.47
CA MET A 107 -11.71 -9.37 -15.86
C MET A 107 -11.16 -9.42 -14.43
N PRO A 108 -11.84 -10.08 -13.49
CA PRO A 108 -13.16 -10.74 -13.62
C PRO A 108 -14.33 -9.77 -13.75
N VAL A 109 -14.11 -8.48 -13.53
CA VAL A 109 -15.09 -7.39 -13.66
C VAL A 109 -14.43 -6.15 -14.25
N ALA A 110 -15.16 -5.40 -15.07
CA ALA A 110 -14.67 -4.13 -15.63
C ALA A 110 -14.71 -3.03 -14.57
N ALA A 111 -13.57 -2.74 -13.95
CA ALA A 111 -13.45 -1.72 -12.91
C ALA A 111 -12.03 -1.16 -12.80
N ALA A 112 -11.89 -0.02 -12.14
CA ALA A 112 -10.60 0.50 -11.72
C ALA A 112 -9.92 -0.49 -10.77
N VAL A 113 -8.60 -0.65 -10.94
CA VAL A 113 -7.78 -1.54 -10.12
C VAL A 113 -6.58 -0.80 -9.55
N THR A 114 -6.32 -1.04 -8.28
CA THR A 114 -5.24 -0.47 -7.49
C THR A 114 -4.77 -1.49 -6.43
N LYS A 115 -4.11 -1.07 -5.36
CA LYS A 115 -3.74 -1.95 -4.24
C LYS A 115 -4.10 -1.31 -2.89
N PRO A 116 -4.07 -2.07 -1.79
CA PRO A 116 -4.41 -1.57 -0.46
C PRO A 116 -3.62 -0.31 -0.06
N PRO A 117 -4.25 0.66 0.63
CA PRO A 117 -3.64 1.95 0.97
C PRO A 117 -2.72 1.86 2.19
N ILE A 118 -1.57 1.18 2.05
CA ILE A 118 -0.57 1.00 3.12
C ILE A 118 0.63 1.94 3.03
N ILE A 119 0.72 2.76 1.98
CA ILE A 119 1.87 3.63 1.70
C ILE A 119 2.20 4.58 2.87
N GLY A 120 1.20 5.14 3.55
CA GLY A 120 1.40 6.02 4.69
C GLY A 120 2.12 5.33 5.85
N TRP A 121 1.71 4.11 6.16
CA TRP A 121 2.34 3.27 7.17
C TRP A 121 3.80 2.94 6.81
N VAL A 122 4.05 2.53 5.57
CA VAL A 122 5.40 2.24 5.08
C VAL A 122 6.30 3.46 5.15
N ALA A 123 5.82 4.62 4.70
CA ALA A 123 6.57 5.87 4.72
C ALA A 123 6.99 6.28 6.14
N MET A 124 6.13 6.09 7.14
CA MET A 124 6.49 6.34 8.53
C MET A 124 7.60 5.39 9.01
N HIS A 125 7.55 4.10 8.64
CA HIS A 125 8.63 3.16 8.98
C HIS A 125 9.96 3.48 8.29
N VAL A 126 9.92 3.98 7.06
CA VAL A 126 11.13 4.47 6.37
C VAL A 126 11.65 5.73 7.07
N TYR A 127 10.77 6.67 7.42
CA TYR A 127 11.14 7.87 8.18
C TYR A 127 11.76 7.55 9.54
N ASP A 128 11.17 6.65 10.31
CA ASP A 128 11.66 6.25 11.63
C ASP A 128 13.09 5.69 11.57
N GLN A 129 13.46 5.07 10.46
CA GLN A 129 14.81 4.54 10.23
C GLN A 129 15.78 5.59 9.66
N THR A 130 15.30 6.51 8.82
CA THR A 130 16.17 7.39 8.02
C THR A 130 16.20 8.82 8.51
N GLY A 131 15.17 9.30 9.22
CA GLY A 131 14.97 10.67 9.63
C GLY A 131 14.68 11.64 8.46
N ASP A 132 14.29 11.13 7.29
CA ASP A 132 14.15 11.92 6.07
C ASP A 132 12.80 12.67 6.03
N GLU A 133 12.78 13.88 6.62
CA GLU A 133 11.61 14.76 6.55
C GLU A 133 11.30 15.23 5.12
N GLN A 134 12.29 15.30 4.24
CA GLN A 134 12.06 15.76 2.86
C GLN A 134 11.20 14.74 2.13
N MET A 135 11.46 13.44 2.31
CA MET A 135 10.59 12.38 1.82
C MET A 135 9.13 12.59 2.29
N LEU A 136 8.91 12.87 3.57
CA LEU A 136 7.56 13.12 4.09
C LEU A 136 6.88 14.33 3.42
N ARG A 137 7.63 15.41 3.16
CA ARG A 137 7.10 16.60 2.45
C ARG A 137 6.67 16.28 1.03
N GLU A 138 7.43 15.44 0.34
CA GLU A 138 7.16 15.07 -1.06
C GLU A 138 5.93 14.17 -1.20
N ILE A 139 5.73 13.25 -0.26
CA ILE A 139 4.64 12.25 -0.35
C ILE A 139 3.33 12.69 0.30
N TYR A 140 3.33 13.69 1.19
CA TYR A 140 2.16 14.03 2.00
C TYR A 140 0.94 14.45 1.15
N GLU A 141 1.11 15.39 0.20
CA GLU A 141 0.01 15.83 -0.66
C GLU A 141 -0.48 14.74 -1.63
N PRO A 142 0.39 13.93 -2.25
CA PRO A 142 -0.04 12.72 -2.96
C PRO A 142 -0.89 11.78 -2.09
N LEU A 143 -0.52 11.56 -0.83
CA LEU A 143 -1.31 10.73 0.09
C LEU A 143 -2.68 11.33 0.41
N VAL A 144 -2.76 12.65 0.58
CA VAL A 144 -4.06 13.35 0.77
C VAL A 144 -4.98 13.07 -0.42
N ARG A 145 -4.47 13.18 -1.66
CA ARG A 145 -5.26 12.88 -2.86
C ARG A 145 -5.66 11.41 -2.93
N TRP A 146 -4.73 10.50 -2.63
CA TRP A 146 -4.98 9.06 -2.63
C TRP A 146 -6.07 8.66 -1.62
N ASN A 147 -5.97 9.18 -0.40
CA ASN A 147 -6.99 8.96 0.63
C ASN A 147 -8.36 9.50 0.21
N SER A 148 -8.38 10.68 -0.44
CA SER A 148 -9.62 11.30 -0.93
C SER A 148 -10.25 10.50 -2.08
N TRP A 149 -9.44 9.87 -2.93
CA TRP A 149 -9.92 9.00 -4.01
C TRP A 149 -10.72 7.82 -3.45
N TRP A 150 -10.22 7.16 -2.40
CA TRP A 150 -10.92 6.04 -1.77
C TRP A 150 -12.31 6.44 -1.27
N PHE A 151 -12.42 7.49 -0.47
CA PHE A 151 -13.71 7.96 0.09
C PHE A 151 -14.60 8.66 -0.92
N GLY A 152 -14.05 9.16 -2.03
CA GLY A 152 -14.81 9.90 -3.03
C GLY A 152 -15.42 9.04 -4.14
N LEU A 153 -14.82 7.87 -4.42
CA LEU A 153 -15.22 7.02 -5.54
C LEU A 153 -15.55 5.58 -5.14
N ASN A 154 -15.27 5.19 -3.90
CA ASN A 154 -15.47 3.82 -3.43
C ASN A 154 -16.28 3.77 -2.11
N ASP A 155 -17.17 4.74 -1.92
CA ASP A 155 -18.16 4.83 -0.85
C ASP A 155 -19.45 5.29 -1.55
N ASP A 156 -20.19 4.36 -2.20
CA ASP A 156 -21.26 4.66 -3.14
C ASP A 156 -22.57 5.04 -2.46
N ASP A 157 -22.79 4.62 -1.22
CA ASP A 157 -23.96 4.99 -0.42
C ASP A 157 -23.68 6.12 0.60
N SER A 158 -22.41 6.57 0.67
CA SER A 158 -21.95 7.67 1.51
C SER A 158 -22.12 7.43 3.01
N ASP A 159 -22.04 6.18 3.47
CA ASP A 159 -22.08 5.82 4.88
C ASP A 159 -20.70 5.97 5.58
N GLY A 160 -19.65 6.20 4.79
CA GLY A 160 -18.26 6.41 5.22
C GLY A 160 -17.51 5.10 5.45
N ILE A 161 -18.00 3.98 4.94
CA ILE A 161 -17.31 2.70 4.81
C ILE A 161 -16.93 2.51 3.34
N VAL A 162 -15.67 2.23 3.10
CA VAL A 162 -15.11 2.15 1.74
C VAL A 162 -15.11 0.71 1.24
N GLN A 163 -15.36 0.52 -0.05
CA GLN A 163 -15.50 -0.78 -0.69
C GLN A 163 -14.41 -1.04 -1.75
N TYR A 164 -14.13 -2.31 -2.01
CA TYR A 164 -13.40 -2.75 -3.19
C TYR A 164 -14.35 -2.92 -4.36
N SER A 165 -14.04 -2.26 -5.47
CA SER A 165 -14.78 -2.38 -6.74
C SER A 165 -14.16 -3.43 -7.68
N HIS A 166 -12.97 -3.94 -7.36
CA HIS A 166 -12.27 -4.98 -8.10
C HIS A 166 -11.52 -5.92 -7.14
N PRO A 167 -11.63 -7.26 -7.27
CA PRO A 167 -10.97 -8.22 -6.37
C PRO A 167 -9.46 -8.01 -6.25
N PHE A 168 -8.78 -7.75 -7.36
CA PHE A 168 -7.32 -7.57 -7.40
C PHE A 168 -6.82 -6.33 -6.65
N SER A 169 -7.73 -5.38 -6.36
CA SER A 169 -7.38 -4.23 -5.52
C SER A 169 -7.11 -4.59 -4.06
N SER A 170 -7.54 -5.78 -3.62
CA SER A 170 -7.28 -6.28 -2.27
C SER A 170 -5.93 -6.97 -2.12
N GLY A 171 -5.36 -7.47 -3.24
CA GLY A 171 -4.24 -8.42 -3.25
C GLY A 171 -4.60 -9.84 -2.80
N LEU A 172 -5.88 -10.10 -2.49
CA LEU A 172 -6.44 -11.41 -2.15
C LEU A 172 -7.30 -11.91 -3.30
N ASP A 173 -6.67 -12.07 -4.47
CA ASP A 173 -7.34 -12.24 -5.78
C ASP A 173 -8.30 -13.43 -5.81
N ASP A 174 -7.94 -14.55 -5.17
CA ASP A 174 -8.68 -15.80 -5.15
C ASP A 174 -9.45 -16.03 -3.84
N SER A 175 -9.67 -14.98 -3.03
CA SER A 175 -10.40 -15.10 -1.78
C SER A 175 -11.89 -15.44 -2.03
N PRO A 176 -12.49 -16.35 -1.23
CA PRO A 176 -13.94 -16.58 -1.27
C PRO A 176 -14.77 -15.34 -0.88
N LEU A 177 -14.13 -14.26 -0.44
CA LEU A 177 -14.76 -12.95 -0.25
C LEU A 177 -15.44 -12.44 -1.54
N TRP A 178 -14.97 -12.86 -2.71
CA TRP A 178 -15.44 -12.44 -4.03
C TRP A 178 -16.47 -13.38 -4.67
N ASP A 179 -16.84 -14.48 -4.02
CA ASP A 179 -17.76 -15.48 -4.61
C ASP A 179 -19.13 -14.90 -4.94
N GLU A 180 -19.57 -13.87 -4.19
CA GLU A 180 -20.83 -13.15 -4.46
C GLU A 180 -20.64 -11.91 -5.37
N GLY A 181 -19.42 -11.71 -5.88
CA GLY A 181 -19.05 -10.56 -6.73
C GLY A 181 -18.69 -9.30 -5.94
N VAL A 182 -18.52 -8.19 -6.64
CA VAL A 182 -18.17 -6.87 -6.11
C VAL A 182 -19.36 -5.90 -6.34
N PRO A 183 -19.41 -4.72 -5.68
CA PRO A 183 -18.45 -4.23 -4.69
C PRO A 183 -18.58 -4.95 -3.34
N VAL A 184 -17.49 -4.88 -2.54
CA VAL A 184 -17.46 -5.44 -1.18
C VAL A 184 -16.86 -4.42 -0.22
N GLU A 185 -17.61 -4.07 0.80
CA GLU A 185 -17.13 -3.33 1.97
C GLU A 185 -16.27 -4.27 2.81
N ALA A 186 -14.98 -4.11 2.69
CA ALA A 186 -14.04 -5.06 3.26
C ALA A 186 -13.43 -4.52 4.57
N VAL A 187 -13.33 -5.39 5.57
CA VAL A 187 -12.76 -5.08 6.88
C VAL A 187 -11.29 -4.66 6.75
N ASP A 188 -10.52 -5.35 5.92
CA ASP A 188 -9.09 -5.08 5.70
C ASP A 188 -8.87 -3.72 5.04
N LEU A 189 -9.65 -3.35 4.01
CA LEU A 189 -9.55 -2.05 3.34
C LEU A 189 -9.73 -0.89 4.32
N ASN A 190 -10.80 -0.95 5.10
CA ASN A 190 -11.12 0.10 6.06
C ASN A 190 -10.11 0.14 7.21
N THR A 191 -9.53 -1.01 7.59
CA THR A 191 -8.40 -1.08 8.53
C THR A 191 -7.17 -0.39 7.95
N TYR A 192 -6.81 -0.64 6.69
CA TYR A 192 -5.69 0.03 6.03
C TYR A 192 -5.90 1.54 5.93
N LEU A 193 -7.13 2.00 5.67
CA LEU A 193 -7.45 3.43 5.64
C LEU A 193 -7.33 4.08 7.03
N CYS A 194 -7.74 3.41 8.11
CA CYS A 194 -7.47 3.88 9.47
C CYS A 194 -5.97 4.03 9.74
N ILE A 195 -5.18 3.01 9.39
CA ILE A 195 -3.72 3.02 9.55
C ILE A 195 -3.09 4.13 8.70
N GLN A 196 -3.54 4.33 7.46
CA GLN A 196 -3.05 5.40 6.59
C GLN A 196 -3.34 6.78 7.17
N MET A 197 -4.57 7.03 7.64
CA MET A 197 -4.93 8.32 8.25
C MET A 197 -4.17 8.58 9.55
N ASP A 198 -3.91 7.55 10.37
CA ASP A 198 -3.05 7.68 11.55
C ASP A 198 -1.60 8.04 11.17
N ALA A 199 -1.06 7.42 10.12
CA ALA A 199 0.25 7.76 9.57
C ALA A 199 0.28 9.20 9.05
N MET A 200 -0.75 9.64 8.32
CA MET A 200 -0.89 11.02 7.83
C MET A 200 -0.98 12.03 8.98
N ALA A 201 -1.64 11.69 10.09
CA ALA A 201 -1.66 12.51 11.29
C ALA A 201 -0.25 12.68 11.91
N LYS A 202 0.54 11.61 11.94
CA LYS A 202 1.94 11.63 12.40
C LYS A 202 2.82 12.47 11.47
N MET A 203 2.71 12.27 10.15
CA MET A 203 3.42 13.06 9.14
C MET A 203 3.10 14.56 9.27
N ALA A 204 1.81 14.92 9.33
CA ALA A 204 1.37 16.29 9.48
C ALA A 204 1.97 16.96 10.75
N ARG A 205 2.06 16.21 11.85
CA ARG A 205 2.68 16.70 13.10
C ARG A 205 4.17 16.97 12.90
N ILE A 206 4.91 16.07 12.27
CA ILE A 206 6.35 16.24 11.96
C ILE A 206 6.56 17.45 11.06
N LEU A 207 5.68 17.64 10.08
CA LEU A 207 5.73 18.75 9.13
C LEU A 207 5.22 20.10 9.70
N GLY A 208 4.85 20.16 11.00
CA GLY A 208 4.35 21.36 11.65
C GLY A 208 2.91 21.73 11.30
N ARG A 209 2.13 20.83 10.69
CA ARG A 209 0.74 21.03 10.26
C ARG A 209 -0.25 20.57 11.34
N ALA A 210 -0.25 21.22 12.49
CA ALA A 210 -0.99 20.77 13.68
C ALA A 210 -2.50 20.59 13.47
N HIS A 211 -3.14 21.47 12.70
CA HIS A 211 -4.58 21.38 12.39
C HIS A 211 -4.88 20.14 11.55
N GLU A 212 -4.09 19.86 10.52
CA GLU A 212 -4.25 18.68 9.67
C GLU A 212 -3.97 17.39 10.47
N ALA A 213 -2.97 17.41 11.36
CA ALA A 213 -2.70 16.28 12.24
C ALA A 213 -3.91 15.92 13.12
N ALA A 214 -4.58 16.93 13.72
CA ALA A 214 -5.78 16.71 14.50
C ALA A 214 -6.96 16.22 13.65
N MET A 215 -7.11 16.78 12.44
CA MET A 215 -8.14 16.37 11.48
C MET A 215 -7.99 14.90 11.06
N TRP A 216 -6.78 14.46 10.68
CA TRP A 216 -6.52 13.08 10.26
C TRP A 216 -6.71 12.10 11.41
N ARG A 217 -6.25 12.44 12.61
CA ARG A 217 -6.49 11.62 13.79
C ARG A 217 -7.99 11.41 14.02
N LYS A 218 -8.77 12.50 14.01
CA LYS A 218 -10.22 12.42 14.16
C LYS A 218 -10.89 11.56 13.08
N LYS A 219 -10.46 11.70 11.81
CA LYS A 219 -11.00 10.87 10.72
C LYS A 219 -10.70 9.40 10.92
N SER A 220 -9.46 9.04 11.34
CA SER A 220 -9.08 7.68 11.65
C SER A 220 -9.94 7.09 12.78
N ASP A 221 -10.09 7.83 13.89
CA ASP A 221 -10.91 7.40 15.02
C ASP A 221 -12.39 7.22 14.62
N THR A 222 -12.93 8.16 13.85
CA THR A 222 -14.33 8.08 13.35
C THR A 222 -14.55 6.86 12.46
N LEU A 223 -13.60 6.54 11.57
CA LEU A 223 -13.70 5.34 10.73
C LEU A 223 -13.62 4.07 11.58
N ALA A 224 -12.72 4.03 12.57
CA ALA A 224 -12.59 2.88 13.47
C ALA A 224 -13.89 2.62 14.25
N ASP A 225 -14.55 3.67 14.75
CA ASP A 225 -15.85 3.56 15.43
C ASP A 225 -16.92 3.01 14.47
N ARG A 226 -17.00 3.54 13.25
CA ARG A 226 -17.93 3.06 12.21
C ARG A 226 -17.68 1.60 11.84
N MET A 227 -16.43 1.19 11.72
CA MET A 227 -16.07 -0.21 11.45
C MET A 227 -16.57 -1.17 12.53
N VAL A 228 -16.52 -0.77 13.80
CA VAL A 228 -17.07 -1.57 14.88
C VAL A 228 -18.59 -1.67 14.76
N GLU A 229 -19.28 -0.58 14.47
CA GLU A 229 -20.73 -0.58 14.30
C GLU A 229 -21.17 -1.38 13.07
N HIS A 230 -20.42 -1.31 11.98
CA HIS A 230 -20.79 -1.89 10.68
C HIS A 230 -20.40 -3.36 10.54
N PHE A 231 -19.19 -3.75 10.96
CA PHE A 231 -18.64 -5.08 10.70
C PHE A 231 -18.69 -6.04 11.88
N TYR A 232 -18.77 -5.55 13.15
CA TYR A 232 -18.61 -6.40 14.32
C TYR A 232 -19.90 -7.17 14.65
N ASP A 233 -19.81 -8.50 14.60
CA ASP A 233 -20.85 -9.42 15.07
C ASP A 233 -20.53 -9.84 16.53
N ALA A 234 -21.24 -9.24 17.49
CA ALA A 234 -21.02 -9.52 18.90
C ALA A 234 -21.38 -10.98 19.31
N ALA A 235 -22.26 -11.64 18.56
CA ALA A 235 -22.60 -13.03 18.82
C ALA A 235 -21.50 -14.01 18.37
N ALA A 236 -20.84 -13.68 17.26
CA ALA A 236 -19.70 -14.45 16.74
C ALA A 236 -18.36 -14.02 17.36
N GLY A 237 -18.25 -12.79 17.89
CA GLY A 237 -17.00 -12.19 18.32
C GLY A 237 -16.04 -11.89 17.18
N LEU A 238 -16.55 -11.64 15.95
CA LEU A 238 -15.80 -11.50 14.71
C LEU A 238 -16.26 -10.28 13.92
N PHE A 239 -15.38 -9.81 13.04
CA PHE A 239 -15.71 -8.81 12.04
C PHE A 239 -15.98 -9.51 10.70
N TRP A 240 -17.08 -9.12 10.03
CA TRP A 240 -17.46 -9.66 8.73
C TRP A 240 -17.49 -8.56 7.69
N SER A 241 -16.79 -8.74 6.58
CA SER A 241 -16.96 -7.91 5.39
C SER A 241 -18.41 -7.99 4.90
N GLN A 242 -18.88 -6.98 4.19
CA GLN A 242 -20.28 -6.90 3.79
C GLN A 242 -20.41 -6.69 2.27
N LYS A 243 -21.51 -7.18 1.73
CA LYS A 243 -22.00 -6.87 0.39
C LYS A 243 -23.50 -6.58 0.47
N ASP A 244 -23.91 -5.46 -0.11
CA ASP A 244 -25.30 -4.98 -0.06
C ASP A 244 -25.85 -4.97 1.39
N HIS A 245 -25.02 -4.51 2.35
CA HIS A 245 -25.29 -4.49 3.80
C HIS A 245 -25.57 -5.87 4.43
N ARG A 246 -25.05 -6.93 3.83
CA ARG A 246 -25.16 -8.30 4.32
C ARG A 246 -23.79 -8.88 4.63
N PRO A 247 -23.59 -9.50 5.80
CA PRO A 247 -22.30 -10.06 6.17
C PRO A 247 -21.92 -11.24 5.28
N ILE A 248 -20.73 -11.19 4.73
CA ILE A 248 -20.06 -12.30 4.04
C ILE A 248 -19.35 -13.13 5.09
N ARG A 249 -19.87 -14.33 5.38
CA ARG A 249 -19.38 -15.18 6.48
C ARG A 249 -18.25 -16.09 6.03
N VAL A 250 -17.14 -15.49 5.58
CA VAL A 250 -15.89 -16.18 5.25
C VAL A 250 -14.77 -15.64 6.13
N LEU A 251 -13.86 -16.53 6.54
CA LEU A 251 -12.61 -16.15 7.22
C LEU A 251 -11.53 -16.08 6.16
N THR A 252 -10.96 -14.91 5.97
CA THR A 252 -9.87 -14.63 5.03
C THR A 252 -8.56 -14.43 5.77
#